data_4eff28a25fb90ee25d825dacec9b1288
#
_entry.id   4eff28a25fb90ee25d825dacec9b1288
#
_cell.length_a   1.000
_cell.length_b   1.000
_cell.length_c   1.000
_cell.angle_alpha   90.00
_cell.angle_beta   90.00
_cell.angle_gamma   90.00
#
_symmetry.space_group_name_H-M   'P 1'
#
loop_
_entity.id
_entity.type
_entity.pdbx_description
1 polymer ?
#
loop_
_entity_poly.entity_id
_entity_poly.type
_entity_poly.pdbx_seq_one_letter_code
_entity_poly.pdbx_strand_id
1 'polypeptide(L)'
;MARRLILMLVLCCMVSNTTYASEQLAMNEKQKGIEKLQEIEYEKDLYLLSHLINAEAGSDWCSDDLMRYVGSVALNRVQHQAFPDSLEEVIYQSGQYACIWDGNFDKEPCERAVRIAKELLEGGSVLPVDVVFQAEFIQGSGCYIQEQNTYLCTY
;
A
#
# COMPACT_ATOMS: atom_id res chain seq x y z
N MET A 1 -26.64 12.59 -59.22
CA MET A 1 -25.52 13.02 -58.36
C MET A 1 -25.87 12.93 -56.86
N ALA A 2 -27.05 13.36 -56.39
CA ALA A 2 -27.46 13.34 -54.99
C ALA A 2 -27.42 11.96 -54.30
N ARG A 3 -27.85 10.89 -55.00
CA ARG A 3 -27.87 9.52 -54.44
C ARG A 3 -26.46 8.95 -54.09
N ARG A 4 -25.43 9.31 -54.86
CA ARG A 4 -24.05 8.89 -54.61
C ARG A 4 -23.43 9.65 -53.43
N LEU A 5 -23.79 10.92 -53.20
CA LEU A 5 -23.32 11.74 -52.09
C LEU A 5 -23.90 11.27 -50.77
N ILE A 6 -25.19 10.88 -50.72
CA ILE A 6 -25.84 10.34 -49.54
C ILE A 6 -25.23 9.00 -49.14
N LEU A 7 -24.92 8.13 -50.09
CA LEU A 7 -24.30 6.84 -49.81
C LEU A 7 -22.89 6.99 -49.22
N MET A 8 -22.10 7.93 -49.69
CA MET A 8 -20.77 8.24 -49.13
C MET A 8 -20.82 8.81 -47.72
N LEU A 9 -21.80 9.69 -47.43
CA LEU A 9 -21.98 10.25 -46.08
C LEU A 9 -22.39 9.17 -45.06
N VAL A 10 -23.31 8.25 -45.45
CA VAL A 10 -23.73 7.14 -44.57
C VAL A 10 -22.59 6.17 -44.34
N LEU A 11 -21.78 5.88 -45.35
CA LEU A 11 -20.60 5.01 -45.20
C LEU A 11 -19.53 5.64 -44.26
N CYS A 12 -19.31 6.96 -44.36
CA CYS A 12 -18.38 7.69 -43.51
C CYS A 12 -18.82 7.71 -42.05
N CYS A 13 -20.11 7.88 -41.76
CA CYS A 13 -20.66 7.80 -40.41
C CYS A 13 -20.60 6.39 -39.81
N MET A 14 -20.75 5.33 -40.60
CA MET A 14 -20.61 3.94 -40.10
C MET A 14 -19.19 3.59 -39.78
N VAL A 15 -18.21 4.02 -40.55
CA VAL A 15 -16.78 3.79 -40.29
C VAL A 15 -16.33 4.56 -39.03
N SER A 16 -16.81 5.78 -38.83
CA SER A 16 -16.49 6.58 -37.63
C SER A 16 -17.05 5.94 -36.35
N ASN A 17 -18.25 5.38 -36.41
CA ASN A 17 -18.88 4.71 -35.26
C ASN A 17 -18.20 3.38 -34.91
N THR A 18 -17.73 2.63 -35.90
CA THR A 18 -17.00 1.35 -35.63
C THR A 18 -15.60 1.59 -35.01
N THR A 19 -14.89 2.62 -35.50
CA THR A 19 -13.58 2.98 -34.88
C THR A 19 -13.76 3.49 -33.47
N TYR A 20 -14.73 4.33 -33.19
CA TYR A 20 -15.04 4.82 -31.85
C TYR A 20 -15.41 3.67 -30.90
N ALA A 21 -16.24 2.72 -31.33
CA ALA A 21 -16.61 1.56 -30.52
C ALA A 21 -15.40 0.66 -30.20
N SER A 22 -14.50 0.45 -31.17
CA SER A 22 -13.28 -0.35 -30.94
C SER A 22 -12.30 0.32 -29.98
N GLU A 23 -12.16 1.64 -30.05
CA GLU A 23 -11.34 2.42 -29.12
C GLU A 23 -11.89 2.37 -27.68
N GLN A 24 -13.22 2.47 -27.52
CA GLN A 24 -13.89 2.35 -26.22
C GLN A 24 -13.68 0.95 -25.61
N LEU A 25 -13.77 -0.10 -26.44
CA LEU A 25 -13.53 -1.48 -25.97
C LEU A 25 -12.08 -1.66 -25.48
N ALA A 26 -11.10 -1.16 -26.25
CA ALA A 26 -9.69 -1.23 -25.88
C ALA A 26 -9.38 -0.42 -24.61
N MET A 27 -10.01 0.74 -24.43
CA MET A 27 -9.90 1.52 -23.20
C MET A 27 -10.49 0.79 -22.00
N ASN A 28 -11.64 0.15 -22.14
CA ASN A 28 -12.27 -0.62 -21.07
C ASN A 28 -11.44 -1.86 -20.68
N GLU A 29 -10.85 -2.56 -21.64
CA GLU A 29 -9.96 -3.68 -21.36
C GLU A 29 -8.68 -3.23 -20.63
N LYS A 30 -8.09 -2.11 -21.05
CA LYS A 30 -6.95 -1.51 -20.37
C LYS A 30 -7.28 -1.12 -18.93
N GLN A 31 -8.45 -0.48 -18.73
CA GLN A 31 -8.91 -0.06 -17.40
C GLN A 31 -9.08 -1.27 -16.47
N LYS A 32 -9.75 -2.33 -16.93
CA LYS A 32 -9.86 -3.60 -16.17
C LYS A 32 -8.51 -4.23 -15.83
N GLY A 33 -7.55 -4.12 -16.75
CA GLY A 33 -6.18 -4.57 -16.51
C GLY A 33 -5.51 -3.79 -15.37
N ILE A 34 -5.67 -2.48 -15.35
CA ILE A 34 -5.13 -1.60 -14.30
C ILE A 34 -5.78 -1.92 -12.95
N GLU A 35 -7.11 -2.03 -12.89
CA GLU A 35 -7.85 -2.35 -11.66
C GLU A 35 -7.40 -3.70 -11.08
N LYS A 36 -7.20 -4.71 -11.93
CA LYS A 36 -6.71 -6.02 -11.48
C LYS A 36 -5.27 -5.95 -10.93
N LEU A 37 -4.40 -5.14 -11.52
CA LEU A 37 -3.04 -4.96 -11.01
C LEU A 37 -3.04 -4.25 -9.65
N GLN A 38 -3.89 -3.23 -9.48
CA GLN A 38 -4.06 -2.53 -8.21
C GLN A 38 -4.60 -3.45 -7.11
N GLU A 39 -5.55 -4.33 -7.45
CA GLU A 39 -6.06 -5.34 -6.52
C GLU A 39 -4.96 -6.31 -6.06
N ILE A 40 -4.13 -6.81 -7.00
CA ILE A 40 -3.01 -7.71 -6.68
C ILE A 40 -1.98 -7.02 -5.78
N GLU A 41 -1.65 -5.75 -6.06
CA GLU A 41 -0.72 -4.98 -5.26
C GLU A 41 -1.28 -4.70 -3.85
N TYR A 42 -2.55 -4.34 -3.75
CA TYR A 42 -3.23 -4.15 -2.46
C TYR A 42 -3.22 -5.43 -1.61
N GLU A 43 -3.56 -6.59 -2.18
CA GLU A 43 -3.54 -7.86 -1.46
C GLU A 43 -2.12 -8.25 -1.00
N LYS A 44 -1.11 -7.97 -1.81
CA LYS A 44 0.30 -8.13 -1.44
C LYS A 44 0.68 -7.24 -0.26
N ASP A 45 0.35 -5.96 -0.33
CA ASP A 45 0.64 -4.99 0.72
C ASP A 45 -0.13 -5.30 2.00
N LEU A 46 -1.37 -5.78 1.89
CA LEU A 46 -2.16 -6.23 3.04
C LEU A 46 -1.51 -7.43 3.74
N TYR A 47 -1.05 -8.41 2.97
CA TYR A 47 -0.29 -9.54 3.50
C TYR A 47 0.95 -9.04 4.25
N LEU A 48 1.79 -8.24 3.60
CA LEU A 48 3.05 -7.75 4.15
C LEU A 48 2.84 -6.92 5.42
N LEU A 49 1.92 -5.96 5.40
CA LEU A 49 1.68 -5.04 6.51
C LEU A 49 1.03 -5.75 7.69
N SER A 50 0.07 -6.64 7.47
CA SER A 50 -0.58 -7.39 8.54
C SER A 50 0.38 -8.34 9.25
N HIS A 51 1.24 -9.04 8.51
CA HIS A 51 2.26 -9.90 9.07
C HIS A 51 3.32 -9.11 9.87
N LEU A 52 3.76 -7.95 9.36
CA LEU A 52 4.67 -7.08 10.09
C LEU A 52 4.06 -6.58 11.40
N ILE A 53 2.85 -6.03 11.36
CA ILE A 53 2.15 -5.54 12.54
C ILE A 53 1.98 -6.66 13.57
N ASN A 54 1.59 -7.85 13.10
CA ASN A 54 1.44 -9.01 13.99
C ASN A 54 2.75 -9.45 14.61
N ALA A 55 3.82 -9.48 13.85
CA ALA A 55 5.14 -9.91 14.33
C ALA A 55 5.75 -8.93 15.35
N GLU A 56 5.55 -7.63 15.16
CA GLU A 56 6.12 -6.58 16.00
C GLU A 56 5.22 -6.21 17.20
N ALA A 57 3.89 -6.27 17.06
CA ALA A 57 2.95 -5.78 18.06
C ALA A 57 1.68 -6.65 18.20
N GLY A 58 1.68 -7.92 17.73
CA GLY A 58 0.50 -8.79 17.74
C GLY A 58 0.16 -9.40 19.10
N SER A 59 0.96 -9.19 20.14
CA SER A 59 0.70 -9.73 21.47
C SER A 59 -0.54 -9.09 22.11
N ASP A 60 -1.30 -9.87 22.91
CA ASP A 60 -2.54 -9.42 23.56
C ASP A 60 -2.35 -8.19 24.47
N TRP A 61 -1.16 -7.98 25.00
CA TRP A 61 -0.83 -6.83 25.84
C TRP A 61 -0.49 -5.56 25.04
N CYS A 62 -0.25 -5.66 23.72
CA CYS A 62 -0.03 -4.50 22.87
C CYS A 62 -1.34 -3.76 22.58
N SER A 63 -1.29 -2.43 22.63
CA SER A 63 -2.44 -1.59 22.29
C SER A 63 -2.69 -1.57 20.77
N ASP A 64 -3.93 -1.27 20.37
CA ASP A 64 -4.25 -1.01 18.96
C ASP A 64 -3.47 0.21 18.42
N ASP A 65 -3.16 1.18 19.29
CA ASP A 65 -2.38 2.35 18.89
C ASP A 65 -0.92 1.98 18.59
N LEU A 66 -0.29 1.11 19.41
CA LEU A 66 1.04 0.61 19.09
C LEU A 66 1.05 -0.15 17.76
N MET A 67 0.04 -0.99 17.50
CA MET A 67 -0.09 -1.68 16.21
C MET A 67 -0.22 -0.70 15.04
N ARG A 68 -1.02 0.37 15.19
CA ARG A 68 -1.14 1.43 14.16
C ARG A 68 0.17 2.16 13.95
N TYR A 69 0.91 2.45 15.02
CA TYR A 69 2.21 3.13 14.91
C TYR A 69 3.25 2.28 14.21
N VAL A 70 3.33 0.99 14.53
CA VAL A 70 4.22 0.04 13.82
C VAL A 70 3.95 0.03 12.32
N GLY A 71 2.68 -0.13 11.93
CA GLY A 71 2.30 -0.10 10.51
C GLY A 71 2.56 1.27 9.86
N SER A 72 2.30 2.36 10.59
CA SER A 72 2.55 3.72 10.12
C SER A 72 4.03 4.00 9.86
N VAL A 73 4.94 3.50 10.70
CA VAL A 73 6.38 3.64 10.49
C VAL A 73 6.80 2.95 9.18
N ALA A 74 6.27 1.76 8.88
CA ALA A 74 6.56 1.07 7.62
C ALA A 74 6.05 1.88 6.40
N LEU A 75 4.82 2.40 6.46
CA LEU A 75 4.26 3.23 5.39
C LEU A 75 4.99 4.57 5.23
N ASN A 76 5.42 5.20 6.33
CA ASN A 76 6.21 6.42 6.29
C ASN A 76 7.58 6.20 5.63
N ARG A 77 8.22 5.06 5.90
CA ARG A 77 9.49 4.69 5.25
C ARG A 77 9.33 4.60 3.73
N VAL A 78 8.26 3.99 3.23
CA VAL A 78 7.98 3.93 1.78
C VAL A 78 7.90 5.34 1.16
N GLN A 79 7.39 6.33 1.90
CA GLN A 79 7.26 7.71 1.42
C GLN A 79 8.51 8.57 1.65
N HIS A 80 9.46 8.10 2.46
CA HIS A 80 10.61 8.90 2.86
C HIS A 80 11.84 8.57 1.99
N GLN A 81 12.46 9.59 1.40
CA GLN A 81 13.57 9.49 0.43
C GLN A 81 14.81 8.70 0.88
N ALA A 82 14.97 8.45 2.18
CA ALA A 82 16.09 7.69 2.74
C ALA A 82 15.84 6.17 2.77
N PHE A 83 14.66 5.71 2.40
CA PHE A 83 14.24 4.31 2.42
C PHE A 83 13.79 3.86 1.03
N PRO A 84 13.63 2.54 0.80
CA PRO A 84 13.05 2.01 -0.42
C PRO A 84 11.61 2.52 -0.65
N ASP A 85 11.16 2.51 -1.92
CA ASP A 85 9.89 3.05 -2.36
C ASP A 85 8.75 2.01 -2.46
N SER A 86 8.97 0.78 -1.94
CA SER A 86 7.97 -0.26 -1.82
C SER A 86 7.92 -0.86 -0.42
N LEU A 87 6.72 -1.29 0.01
CA LEU A 87 6.54 -1.90 1.33
C LEU A 87 7.35 -3.18 1.49
N GLU A 88 7.44 -3.98 0.43
CA GLU A 88 8.26 -5.20 0.41
C GLU A 88 9.74 -4.90 0.68
N GLU A 89 10.32 -3.96 -0.05
CA GLU A 89 11.73 -3.60 0.12
C GLU A 89 12.03 -2.96 1.46
N VAL A 90 11.09 -2.16 2.01
CA VAL A 90 11.19 -1.60 3.36
C VAL A 90 11.20 -2.70 4.41
N ILE A 91 10.30 -3.69 4.30
CA ILE A 91 10.18 -4.78 5.28
C ILE A 91 11.40 -5.71 5.22
N TYR A 92 11.83 -6.08 4.01
CA TYR A 92 12.97 -6.97 3.83
C TYR A 92 14.33 -6.26 3.83
N GLN A 93 14.37 -4.95 4.07
CA GLN A 93 15.63 -4.21 4.18
C GLN A 93 16.47 -4.78 5.34
N SER A 94 17.72 -5.14 5.03
CA SER A 94 18.62 -5.79 5.99
C SER A 94 18.76 -4.99 7.29
N GLY A 95 18.52 -5.65 8.42
CA GLY A 95 18.69 -5.08 9.76
C GLY A 95 17.56 -4.14 10.23
N GLN A 96 16.45 -4.02 9.49
CA GLN A 96 15.34 -3.14 9.89
C GLN A 96 14.32 -3.86 10.79
N TYR A 97 13.97 -5.09 10.47
CA TYR A 97 12.99 -5.87 11.23
C TYR A 97 13.56 -7.25 11.59
N ALA A 98 13.70 -7.50 12.89
CA ALA A 98 14.22 -8.78 13.39
C ALA A 98 13.26 -9.95 13.09
N CYS A 99 11.96 -9.68 13.05
CA CYS A 99 10.92 -10.67 12.84
C CYS A 99 11.03 -11.43 11.51
N ILE A 100 11.72 -10.86 10.51
CA ILE A 100 12.00 -11.51 9.22
C ILE A 100 12.94 -12.72 9.39
N TRP A 101 13.84 -12.67 10.37
CA TRP A 101 14.89 -13.68 10.56
C TRP A 101 14.57 -14.69 11.65
N ASP A 102 13.68 -14.35 12.58
CA ASP A 102 13.31 -15.21 13.72
C ASP A 102 12.05 -16.06 13.46
N GLY A 103 11.44 -15.91 12.28
CA GLY A 103 10.25 -16.65 11.85
C GLY A 103 8.94 -16.12 12.44
N ASN A 104 8.93 -14.99 13.14
CA ASN A 104 7.70 -14.38 13.63
C ASN A 104 6.85 -13.79 12.50
N PHE A 105 7.50 -13.30 11.45
CA PHE A 105 6.81 -12.76 10.27
C PHE A 105 5.96 -13.80 9.53
N ASP A 106 6.38 -15.07 9.54
CA ASP A 106 5.68 -16.15 8.83
C ASP A 106 4.44 -16.68 9.57
N LYS A 107 4.18 -16.19 10.79
CA LYS A 107 3.01 -16.60 11.57
C LYS A 107 1.75 -15.92 11.05
N GLU A 108 0.64 -16.66 11.00
CA GLU A 108 -0.67 -16.12 10.64
C GLU A 108 -1.03 -14.91 11.50
N PRO A 109 -1.36 -13.76 10.90
CA PRO A 109 -1.67 -12.55 11.64
C PRO A 109 -3.02 -12.66 12.34
N CYS A 110 -3.11 -12.14 13.55
CA CYS A 110 -4.38 -12.06 14.28
C CYS A 110 -5.37 -11.11 13.57
N GLU A 111 -6.68 -11.29 13.78
CA GLU A 111 -7.73 -10.47 13.17
C GLU A 111 -7.53 -8.96 13.41
N ARG A 112 -6.98 -8.59 14.56
CA ARG A 112 -6.66 -7.20 14.92
C ARG A 112 -5.60 -6.61 13.98
N ALA A 113 -4.53 -7.36 13.71
CA ALA A 113 -3.45 -6.93 12.81
C ALA A 113 -3.96 -6.76 11.37
N VAL A 114 -4.76 -7.70 10.88
CA VAL A 114 -5.38 -7.62 9.54
C VAL A 114 -6.29 -6.39 9.43
N ARG A 115 -7.14 -6.15 10.43
CA ARG A 115 -8.04 -4.99 10.46
C ARG A 115 -7.26 -3.67 10.43
N ILE A 116 -6.23 -3.55 11.28
CA ILE A 116 -5.41 -2.33 11.37
C ILE A 116 -4.60 -2.13 10.09
N ALA A 117 -4.07 -3.18 9.48
CA ALA A 117 -3.39 -3.08 8.18
C ALA A 117 -4.32 -2.52 7.10
N LYS A 118 -5.58 -2.98 7.02
CA LYS A 118 -6.60 -2.43 6.10
C LYS A 118 -6.86 -0.95 6.37
N GLU A 119 -7.12 -0.59 7.64
CA GLU A 119 -7.33 0.82 8.04
C GLU A 119 -6.18 1.72 7.56
N LEU A 120 -4.94 1.27 7.68
CA LEU A 120 -3.75 2.02 7.29
C LEU A 120 -3.54 2.07 5.77
N LEU A 121 -3.78 1.00 5.05
CA LEU A 121 -3.67 0.99 3.58
C LEU A 121 -4.75 1.87 2.92
N GLU A 122 -5.94 1.95 3.49
CA GLU A 122 -7.04 2.78 3.00
C GLU A 122 -6.93 4.25 3.44
N GLY A 123 -6.52 4.49 4.69
CA GLY A 123 -6.50 5.83 5.31
C GLY A 123 -5.12 6.50 5.37
N GLY A 124 -4.05 5.74 5.13
CA GLY A 124 -2.68 6.21 5.26
C GLY A 124 -2.13 6.13 6.69
N SER A 125 -0.89 6.53 6.85
CA SER A 125 -0.20 6.61 8.15
C SER A 125 -0.91 7.56 9.11
N VAL A 126 -1.00 7.18 10.39
CA VAL A 126 -1.52 8.03 11.48
C VAL A 126 -0.41 8.87 12.14
N LEU A 127 0.84 8.70 11.72
CA LEU A 127 2.00 9.46 12.20
C LEU A 127 2.46 10.48 11.15
N PRO A 128 3.11 11.58 11.54
CA PRO A 128 3.81 12.45 10.61
C PRO A 128 4.82 11.66 9.75
N VAL A 129 4.98 12.04 8.50
CA VAL A 129 5.75 11.29 7.49
C VAL A 129 7.25 11.13 7.84
N ASP A 130 7.80 12.02 8.67
CA ASP A 130 9.18 11.98 9.15
C ASP A 130 9.39 11.05 10.36
N VAL A 131 8.31 10.48 10.93
CA VAL A 131 8.40 9.47 11.99
C VAL A 131 8.62 8.10 11.35
N VAL A 132 9.88 7.69 11.30
CA VAL A 132 10.34 6.50 10.55
C VAL A 132 11.11 5.49 11.39
N PHE A 133 11.32 5.76 12.67
CA PHE A 133 11.99 4.83 13.59
C PHE A 133 11.05 4.37 14.70
N GLN A 134 11.19 3.10 15.07
CA GLN A 134 10.57 2.49 16.25
C GLN A 134 11.61 1.66 17.00
N ALA A 135 11.75 1.85 18.30
CA ALA A 135 12.67 1.11 19.14
C ALA A 135 12.33 1.24 20.62
N GLU A 136 12.97 0.42 21.48
CA GLU A 136 12.92 0.60 22.94
C GLU A 136 13.79 1.77 23.44
N PHE A 137 14.40 2.54 22.55
CA PHE A 137 15.23 3.71 22.85
C PHE A 137 15.09 4.78 21.77
N ILE A 138 15.43 6.02 22.13
CA ILE A 138 15.32 7.17 21.21
C ILE A 138 16.36 7.05 20.09
N GLN A 139 15.90 7.20 18.85
CA GLN A 139 16.70 7.21 17.62
C GLN A 139 16.51 8.51 16.86
N GLY A 140 17.28 8.69 15.77
CA GLY A 140 17.15 9.80 14.83
C GLY A 140 17.27 11.16 15.49
N SER A 141 16.42 12.10 15.08
CA SER A 141 16.42 13.49 15.59
C SER A 141 15.67 13.65 16.91
N GLY A 142 14.91 12.65 17.36
CA GLY A 142 14.22 12.66 18.65
C GLY A 142 12.91 11.89 18.66
N CYS A 143 12.36 11.71 19.85
CA CYS A 143 11.10 11.03 20.06
C CYS A 143 9.93 11.96 19.70
N TYR A 144 9.05 11.49 18.79
CA TYR A 144 7.78 12.14 18.50
C TYR A 144 6.72 11.74 19.53
N ILE A 145 6.57 10.43 19.78
CA ILE A 145 5.65 9.89 20.78
C ILE A 145 6.23 8.58 21.34
N GLN A 146 5.91 8.30 22.60
CA GLN A 146 6.16 7.02 23.22
C GLN A 146 4.84 6.30 23.47
N GLU A 147 4.73 5.07 23.03
CA GLU A 147 3.61 4.19 23.33
C GLU A 147 4.14 2.90 23.97
N GLN A 148 3.68 2.62 25.19
CA GLN A 148 4.19 1.54 26.00
C GLN A 148 5.73 1.64 26.15
N ASN A 149 6.49 0.63 25.75
CA ASN A 149 7.96 0.63 25.78
C ASN A 149 8.61 1.04 24.46
N THR A 150 7.81 1.50 23.48
CA THR A 150 8.29 1.83 22.13
C THR A 150 8.32 3.33 21.92
N TYR A 151 9.47 3.83 21.49
CA TYR A 151 9.66 5.21 21.05
C TYR A 151 9.50 5.30 19.53
N LEU A 152 8.61 6.16 19.08
CA LEU A 152 8.38 6.50 17.67
C LEU A 152 9.15 7.79 17.40
N CYS A 153 10.17 7.72 16.55
CA CYS A 153 11.15 8.80 16.40
C CYS A 153 11.25 9.31 14.97
N THR A 154 11.61 10.58 14.84
CA THR A 154 11.81 11.26 13.57
C THR A 154 13.20 10.96 12.98
N TYR A 155 13.31 11.10 11.67
CA TYR A 155 14.55 10.91 10.92
C TYR A 155 15.65 11.89 11.30
#